data_45363466ddc77057768a7553818977f2
#
_entry.id   45363466ddc77057768a7553818977f2
#
_cell.length_a   1.000
_cell.length_b   1.000
_cell.length_c   1.000
_cell.angle_alpha   90.00
_cell.angle_beta   90.00
_cell.angle_gamma   90.00
#
_symmetry.space_group_name_H-M   'P 1'
#
loop_
_entity.id
_entity.type
_entity.pdbx_description
1 polymer ?
#
loop_
_entity_poly.entity_id
_entity_poly.type
_entity_poly.pdbx_seq_one_letter_code
_entity_poly.pdbx_strand_id
1 'polypeptide(L)'
;PEEFEELERIGDYAEGIAVLTIKIGVRPLPTDLVIIPKMSIKTIEILRMSTDTFLIKDPEEVNSKYKTIRKQDDVIDDLNTDVRNRLIQLMKNKPLEIERATYLLWVAHNLERIADRGLNIAERSMQLVGN
;
A
#
# COMPACT_ATOMS: atom_id res chain seq x y z
N PRO A 1 8.72 -9.15 18.80
CA PRO A 1 7.40 -8.51 18.83
C PRO A 1 6.75 -8.47 17.45
N GLU A 2 5.43 -8.51 17.44
CA GLU A 2 4.64 -8.47 16.20
C GLU A 2 4.92 -7.23 15.35
N GLU A 3 5.21 -6.09 15.99
CA GLU A 3 5.53 -4.83 15.31
C GLU A 3 6.81 -4.97 14.45
N PHE A 4 7.81 -5.67 14.95
CA PHE A 4 9.04 -5.92 14.20
C PHE A 4 8.78 -6.82 12.99
N GLU A 5 7.92 -7.82 13.12
CA GLU A 5 7.54 -8.68 12.02
C GLU A 5 6.82 -7.88 10.93
N GLU A 6 5.91 -6.97 11.32
CA GLU A 6 5.21 -6.11 10.38
C GLU A 6 6.19 -5.18 9.64
N LEU A 7 7.16 -4.61 10.37
CA LEU A 7 8.18 -3.74 9.76
C LEU A 7 9.08 -4.52 8.79
N GLU A 8 9.46 -5.75 9.12
CA GLU A 8 10.23 -6.60 8.21
C GLU A 8 9.46 -6.88 6.93
N ARG A 9 8.17 -7.20 7.02
CA ARG A 9 7.32 -7.45 5.87
C ARG A 9 7.18 -6.21 5.00
N ILE A 10 7.01 -5.04 5.62
CA ILE A 10 6.95 -3.76 4.90
C ILE A 10 8.25 -3.56 4.12
N GLY A 11 9.40 -3.80 4.76
CA GLY A 11 10.71 -3.70 4.12
C GLY A 11 10.84 -4.64 2.92
N ASP A 12 10.40 -5.89 3.05
CA ASP A 12 10.44 -6.88 1.98
C ASP A 12 9.57 -6.46 0.79
N TYR A 13 8.36 -5.97 1.04
CA TYR A 13 7.49 -5.47 -0.02
C TYR A 13 8.05 -4.24 -0.70
N ALA A 14 8.67 -3.33 0.06
CA ALA A 14 9.31 -2.13 -0.48
C ALA A 14 10.50 -2.51 -1.39
N GLU A 15 11.31 -3.47 -0.97
CA GLU A 15 12.41 -4.00 -1.78
C GLU A 15 11.87 -4.59 -3.08
N GLY A 16 10.78 -5.36 -2.99
CA GLY A 16 10.10 -5.92 -4.16
C GLY A 16 9.66 -4.85 -5.14
N ILE A 17 9.13 -3.73 -4.65
CA ILE A 17 8.73 -2.59 -5.49
C ILE A 17 9.95 -2.00 -6.20
N ALA A 18 11.06 -1.84 -5.50
CA ALA A 18 12.29 -1.31 -6.09
C ALA A 18 12.78 -2.20 -7.24
N VAL A 19 12.81 -3.52 -7.04
CA VAL A 19 13.20 -4.48 -8.07
C VAL A 19 12.26 -4.39 -9.28
N LEU A 20 10.95 -4.36 -9.04
CA LEU A 20 9.94 -4.26 -10.09
C LEU A 20 10.07 -2.95 -10.87
N THR A 21 10.37 -1.84 -10.19
CA THR A 21 10.55 -0.53 -10.80
C THR A 21 11.69 -0.55 -11.81
N ILE A 22 12.79 -1.22 -11.47
CA ILE A 22 13.93 -1.40 -12.37
C ILE A 22 13.51 -2.21 -13.61
N LYS A 23 12.75 -3.28 -13.42
CA LYS A 23 12.27 -4.13 -14.52
C LYS A 23 11.28 -3.39 -15.44
N ILE A 24 10.42 -2.54 -14.87
CA ILE A 24 9.46 -1.74 -15.63
C ILE A 24 10.17 -0.74 -16.53
N GLY A 25 11.27 -0.18 -16.05
CA GLY A 25 12.09 0.78 -16.81
C GLY A 25 11.55 2.20 -16.74
N VAL A 26 12.13 3.07 -17.58
CA VAL A 26 11.89 4.53 -17.54
C VAL A 26 10.79 5.01 -18.48
N ARG A 27 10.22 4.12 -19.28
CA ARG A 27 9.16 4.49 -20.21
C ARG A 27 7.93 5.01 -19.43
N PRO A 28 7.34 6.16 -19.81
CA PRO A 28 6.17 6.71 -19.10
C PRO A 28 5.02 5.71 -19.01
N LEU A 29 4.27 5.79 -17.90
CA LEU A 29 3.06 5.01 -17.73
C LEU A 29 1.96 5.56 -18.66
N PRO A 30 1.07 4.67 -19.17
CA PRO A 30 -0.16 5.14 -19.82
C PRO A 30 -0.94 6.09 -18.91
N THR A 31 -1.61 7.06 -19.50
CA THR A 31 -2.30 8.13 -18.75
C THR A 31 -3.30 7.62 -17.71
N ASP A 32 -3.98 6.50 -18.00
CA ASP A 32 -4.97 5.92 -17.09
C ASP A 32 -4.34 5.14 -15.92
N LEU A 33 -3.01 4.98 -15.91
CA LEU A 33 -2.31 4.28 -14.84
C LEU A 33 -1.59 5.23 -13.86
N VAL A 34 -1.82 6.55 -13.95
CA VAL A 34 -1.31 7.52 -12.97
C VAL A 34 -1.89 7.28 -11.56
N ILE A 35 -2.89 6.45 -11.45
CA ILE A 35 -3.46 5.99 -10.18
C ILE A 35 -2.43 5.21 -9.33
N ILE A 36 -1.42 4.59 -9.94
CA ILE A 36 -0.39 3.84 -9.22
C ILE A 36 0.49 4.76 -8.34
N PRO A 37 1.04 5.87 -8.86
CA PRO A 37 1.70 6.87 -8.02
C PRO A 37 0.79 7.39 -6.89
N LYS A 38 -0.51 7.56 -7.16
CA LYS A 38 -1.49 7.98 -6.16
C LYS A 38 -1.60 6.96 -5.02
N MET A 39 -1.65 5.67 -5.34
CA MET A 39 -1.61 4.59 -4.34
C MET A 39 -0.34 4.66 -3.50
N SER A 40 0.79 4.93 -4.12
CA SER A 40 2.07 5.03 -3.44
C SER A 40 2.06 6.15 -2.39
N ILE A 41 1.55 7.32 -2.75
CA ILE A 41 1.43 8.47 -1.83
C ILE A 41 0.53 8.12 -0.64
N LYS A 42 -0.63 7.52 -0.91
CA LYS A 42 -1.58 7.11 0.14
C LYS A 42 -1.00 6.03 1.05
N THR A 43 -0.25 5.11 0.50
CA THR A 43 0.42 4.06 1.28
C THR A 43 1.44 4.67 2.25
N ILE A 44 2.23 5.64 1.79
CA ILE A 44 3.18 6.36 2.65
C ILE A 44 2.45 7.11 3.76
N GLU A 45 1.33 7.76 3.45
CA GLU A 45 0.50 8.45 4.45
C GLU A 45 0.02 7.48 5.53
N ILE A 46 -0.46 6.30 5.14
CA ILE A 46 -0.90 5.26 6.08
C ILE A 46 0.26 4.85 7.00
N LEU A 47 1.44 4.61 6.44
CA LEU A 47 2.62 4.24 7.24
C LEU A 47 2.98 5.32 8.25
N ARG A 48 3.00 6.57 7.84
CA ARG A 48 3.30 7.68 8.74
C ARG A 48 2.29 7.78 9.87
N MET A 49 0.99 7.73 9.53
CA MET A 49 -0.07 7.75 10.53
C MET A 49 0.03 6.57 11.49
N SER A 50 0.36 5.39 10.97
CA SER A 50 0.46 4.17 11.80
C SER A 50 1.63 4.25 12.77
N THR A 51 2.79 4.72 12.32
CA THR A 51 3.96 4.88 13.19
C THR A 51 3.73 5.99 14.22
N ASP A 52 3.11 7.09 13.82
CA ASP A 52 2.75 8.17 14.75
C ASP A 52 1.78 7.68 15.81
N THR A 53 0.79 6.88 15.41
CA THR A 53 -0.21 6.31 16.32
C THR A 53 0.45 5.43 17.38
N PHE A 54 1.49 4.70 17.02
CA PHE A 54 2.21 3.85 17.95
C PHE A 54 2.82 4.63 19.14
N LEU A 55 3.12 5.90 18.92
CA LEU A 55 3.72 6.77 19.95
C LEU A 55 2.69 7.51 20.81
N ILE A 56 1.41 7.44 20.45
CA ILE A 56 0.32 8.11 21.19
C ILE A 56 -0.12 7.22 22.35
N LYS A 57 -0.34 7.83 23.52
CA LYS A 57 -0.75 7.11 24.73
C LYS A 57 -2.22 7.29 25.09
N ASP A 58 -2.87 8.35 24.60
CA ASP A 58 -4.28 8.60 24.88
C ASP A 58 -5.16 7.63 24.08
N PRO A 59 -5.97 6.78 24.77
CA PRO A 59 -6.81 5.78 24.10
C PRO A 59 -7.80 6.37 23.10
N GLU A 60 -8.39 7.51 23.40
CA GLU A 60 -9.36 8.15 22.50
C GLU A 60 -8.69 8.62 21.21
N GLU A 61 -7.50 9.23 21.33
CA GLU A 61 -6.74 9.70 20.20
C GLU A 61 -6.27 8.54 19.31
N VAL A 62 -5.75 7.46 19.91
CA VAL A 62 -5.35 6.25 19.19
C VAL A 62 -6.53 5.66 18.42
N ASN A 63 -7.69 5.55 19.08
CA ASN A 63 -8.88 5.00 18.44
C ASN A 63 -9.35 5.85 17.26
N SER A 64 -9.30 7.18 17.39
CA SER A 64 -9.62 8.10 16.30
C SER A 64 -8.68 7.93 15.12
N LYS A 65 -7.37 7.84 15.37
CA LYS A 65 -6.36 7.62 14.33
C LYS A 65 -6.54 6.28 13.64
N TYR A 66 -6.80 5.23 14.41
CA TYR A 66 -7.07 3.90 13.86
C TYR A 66 -8.24 3.92 12.87
N LYS A 67 -9.34 4.58 13.23
CA LYS A 67 -10.50 4.70 12.35
C LYS A 67 -10.17 5.41 11.04
N THR A 68 -9.37 6.46 11.11
CA THR A 68 -8.92 7.19 9.92
C THR A 68 -8.03 6.30 9.03
N ILE A 69 -7.09 5.59 9.64
CA ILE A 69 -6.19 4.67 8.91
C ILE A 69 -7.00 3.56 8.22
N ARG A 70 -7.98 3.00 8.92
CA ARG A 70 -8.84 1.96 8.38
C ARG A 70 -9.61 2.43 7.14
N LYS A 71 -10.13 3.66 7.18
CA LYS A 71 -10.81 4.26 6.01
C LYS A 71 -9.85 4.44 4.84
N GLN A 72 -8.62 4.87 5.10
CA GLN A 72 -7.61 5.04 4.07
C GLN A 72 -7.18 3.70 3.47
N ASP A 73 -7.12 2.65 4.28
CA ASP A 73 -6.84 1.30 3.80
C ASP A 73 -7.93 0.81 2.84
N ASP A 74 -9.19 1.10 3.14
CA ASP A 74 -10.31 0.78 2.24
C ASP A 74 -10.17 1.53 0.89
N VAL A 75 -9.70 2.78 0.92
CA VAL A 75 -9.42 3.53 -0.31
C VAL A 75 -8.33 2.86 -1.13
N ILE A 76 -7.27 2.37 -0.49
CA ILE A 76 -6.20 1.63 -1.16
C ILE A 76 -6.75 0.37 -1.83
N ASP A 77 -7.62 -0.37 -1.15
CA ASP A 77 -8.24 -1.58 -1.71
C ASP A 77 -9.03 -1.27 -2.98
N ASP A 78 -9.81 -0.17 -2.96
CA ASP A 78 -10.58 0.28 -4.12
C ASP A 78 -9.66 0.70 -5.27
N LEU A 79 -8.60 1.43 -4.98
CA LEU A 79 -7.61 1.83 -5.98
C LEU A 79 -6.92 0.61 -6.60
N ASN A 80 -6.58 -0.39 -5.79
CA ASN A 80 -5.98 -1.63 -6.28
C ASN A 80 -6.91 -2.37 -7.24
N THR A 81 -8.20 -2.43 -6.93
CA THR A 81 -9.20 -3.04 -7.82
C THR A 81 -9.25 -2.30 -9.16
N ASP A 82 -9.28 -0.97 -9.13
CA ASP A 82 -9.30 -0.15 -10.34
C ASP A 82 -8.03 -0.34 -11.18
N VAL A 83 -6.87 -0.32 -10.56
CA VAL A 83 -5.58 -0.58 -11.22
C VAL A 83 -5.61 -1.94 -11.89
N ARG A 84 -6.04 -2.97 -11.18
CA ARG A 84 -6.09 -4.34 -11.70
C ARG A 84 -6.96 -4.41 -12.96
N ASN A 85 -8.14 -3.80 -12.92
CA ASN A 85 -9.05 -3.81 -14.06
C ASN A 85 -8.45 -3.09 -15.28
N ARG A 86 -7.78 -1.95 -15.06
CA ARG A 86 -7.12 -1.18 -16.12
C ARG A 86 -5.96 -1.97 -16.73
N LEU A 87 -5.17 -2.65 -15.89
CA LEU A 87 -4.05 -3.46 -16.37
C LEU A 87 -4.50 -4.68 -17.16
N ILE A 88 -5.60 -5.32 -16.75
CA ILE A 88 -6.19 -6.42 -17.51
C ILE A 88 -6.63 -5.94 -18.91
N GLN A 89 -7.27 -4.77 -18.99
CA GLN A 89 -7.66 -4.20 -20.27
C GLN A 89 -6.43 -3.86 -21.13
N LEU A 90 -5.38 -3.34 -20.54
CA LEU A 90 -4.12 -3.07 -21.26
C LEU A 90 -3.55 -4.35 -21.86
N MET A 91 -3.51 -5.44 -21.09
CA MET A 91 -3.03 -6.74 -21.57
C MET A 91 -3.85 -7.26 -22.73
N LYS A 92 -5.18 -7.12 -22.67
CA LYS A 92 -6.07 -7.56 -23.75
C LYS A 92 -5.91 -6.74 -25.00
N ASN A 93 -5.74 -5.43 -24.87
CA ASN A 93 -5.69 -4.51 -26.01
C ASN A 93 -4.29 -4.42 -26.62
N LYS A 94 -3.25 -4.63 -25.82
CA LYS A 94 -1.85 -4.53 -26.26
C LYS A 94 -1.03 -5.69 -25.70
N PRO A 95 -1.03 -6.85 -26.37
CA PRO A 95 -0.32 -8.04 -25.87
C PRO A 95 1.18 -7.82 -25.63
N LEU A 96 1.82 -6.87 -26.32
CA LEU A 96 3.22 -6.54 -26.11
C LEU A 96 3.48 -5.87 -24.74
N GLU A 97 2.42 -5.39 -24.09
CA GLU A 97 2.50 -4.76 -22.76
C GLU A 97 2.25 -5.75 -21.61
N ILE A 98 2.04 -7.04 -21.90
CA ILE A 98 1.69 -8.05 -20.87
C ILE A 98 2.78 -8.12 -19.78
N GLU A 99 4.04 -8.17 -20.15
CA GLU A 99 5.13 -8.25 -19.18
C GLU A 99 5.16 -7.04 -18.27
N ARG A 100 5.12 -5.84 -18.85
CA ARG A 100 5.13 -4.60 -18.10
C ARG A 100 3.90 -4.46 -17.21
N ALA A 101 2.72 -4.79 -17.73
CA ALA A 101 1.47 -4.77 -16.98
C ALA A 101 1.51 -5.74 -15.80
N THR A 102 2.11 -6.91 -16.00
CA THR A 102 2.29 -7.90 -14.93
C THR A 102 3.14 -7.32 -13.79
N TYR A 103 4.26 -6.66 -14.11
CA TYR A 103 5.09 -6.02 -13.10
C TYR A 103 4.32 -4.92 -12.35
N LEU A 104 3.51 -4.14 -13.06
CA LEU A 104 2.68 -3.10 -12.45
C LEU A 104 1.61 -3.68 -11.52
N LEU A 105 1.04 -4.83 -11.87
CA LEU A 105 0.12 -5.57 -10.97
C LEU A 105 0.82 -5.92 -9.65
N TRP A 106 2.06 -6.39 -9.72
CA TRP A 106 2.83 -6.74 -8.53
C TRP A 106 3.21 -5.50 -7.71
N VAL A 107 3.49 -4.35 -8.35
CA VAL A 107 3.72 -3.09 -7.64
C VAL A 107 2.47 -2.70 -6.85
N ALA A 108 1.31 -2.71 -7.49
CA ALA A 108 0.04 -2.37 -6.82
C ALA A 108 -0.26 -3.34 -5.68
N HIS A 109 -0.03 -4.64 -5.89
CA HIS A 109 -0.19 -5.65 -4.85
C HIS A 109 0.70 -5.37 -3.65
N ASN A 110 1.98 -5.07 -3.88
CA ASN A 110 2.92 -4.80 -2.80
C ASN A 110 2.53 -3.51 -2.04
N LEU A 111 2.05 -2.48 -2.73
CA LEU A 111 1.55 -1.27 -2.08
C LEU A 111 0.37 -1.57 -1.15
N GLU A 112 -0.58 -2.37 -1.62
CA GLU A 112 -1.72 -2.79 -0.80
C GLU A 112 -1.25 -3.56 0.43
N ARG A 113 -0.30 -4.48 0.26
CA ARG A 113 0.24 -5.27 1.38
C ARG A 113 0.96 -4.39 2.40
N ILE A 114 1.69 -3.37 1.95
CA ILE A 114 2.33 -2.42 2.85
C ILE A 114 1.28 -1.65 3.66
N ALA A 115 0.22 -1.18 3.01
CA ALA A 115 -0.87 -0.48 3.68
C ALA A 115 -1.55 -1.37 4.73
N ASP A 116 -1.81 -2.64 4.40
CA ASP A 116 -2.38 -3.62 5.33
C ASP A 116 -1.49 -3.80 6.56
N ARG A 117 -0.16 -3.87 6.36
CA ARG A 117 0.78 -3.99 7.49
C ARG A 117 0.75 -2.74 8.37
N GLY A 118 0.64 -1.55 7.76
CA GLY A 118 0.46 -0.31 8.50
C GLY A 118 -0.81 -0.33 9.36
N LEU A 119 -1.92 -0.78 8.78
CA LEU A 119 -3.18 -0.93 9.53
C LEU A 119 -3.01 -1.88 10.72
N ASN A 120 -2.30 -2.98 10.54
CA ASN A 120 -2.03 -3.93 11.63
C ASN A 120 -1.23 -3.29 12.77
N ILE A 121 -0.27 -2.42 12.44
CA ILE A 121 0.51 -1.67 13.45
C ILE A 121 -0.44 -0.75 14.24
N ALA A 122 -1.33 -0.04 13.56
CA ALA A 122 -2.30 0.85 14.21
C ALA A 122 -3.28 0.06 15.09
N GLU A 123 -3.74 -1.09 14.62
CA GLU A 123 -4.61 -1.97 15.39
C GLU A 123 -3.92 -2.46 16.66
N ARG A 124 -2.64 -2.82 16.56
CA ARG A 124 -1.85 -3.23 17.71
C ARG A 124 -1.70 -2.07 18.71
N SER A 125 -1.48 -0.86 18.23
CA SER A 125 -1.42 0.34 19.07
C SER A 125 -2.72 0.54 19.85
N MET A 126 -3.86 0.36 19.18
CA MET A 126 -5.18 0.46 19.81
C MET A 126 -5.35 -0.59 20.90
N GLN A 127 -4.92 -1.83 20.67
CA GLN A 127 -4.99 -2.92 21.65
C GLN A 127 -4.13 -2.62 22.88
N LEU A 128 -2.93 -2.06 22.68
CA LEU A 128 -2.00 -1.77 23.76
C LEU A 128 -2.50 -0.67 24.69
N VAL A 129 -3.16 0.37 24.16
CA VAL A 129 -3.69 1.47 24.99
C VAL A 129 -5.08 1.16 25.56
N GLY A 130 -5.81 0.23 24.97
CA GLY A 130 -7.14 -0.20 25.43
C GLY A 130 -7.08 -1.11 26.65
N ASN A 131 -5.91 -1.63 26.98
CA ASN A 131 -5.69 -2.51 28.11
C ASN A 131 -5.06 -1.72 29.27
#